data_bb1c7780e6562504c17f4ce102c3091a
#
_entry.id   bb1c7780e6562504c17f4ce102c3091a
#
_cell.length_a   1.000
_cell.length_b   1.000
_cell.length_c   1.000
_cell.angle_alpha   90.00
_cell.angle_beta   90.00
_cell.angle_gamma   90.00
#
_symmetry.space_group_name_H-M   'P 1'
#
loop_
_entity.id
_entity.type
_entity.pdbx_description
1 polymer ?
#
loop_
_entity_poly.entity_id
_entity_poly.type
_entity_poly.pdbx_seq_one_letter_code
_entity_poly.pdbx_strand_id
1 'polypeptide(L)'
;VFAGSKGFPQTFWTSKTGDYYNFGTSIPSVDDDGITATLNGGQMNGIKAIIAFGEMLLLTAGGEFKVSGGGKALSGSNVLSQPQEYRGVSDVNPVTIGSRIIYVQHQGNIIRDLAYSYDVDKYTGDDLNLLASHLFEGHKIISMTYQQIPNSIVWCVRDDGLLLGLTYIKEQDIYAWHQHTTAGGKFVSVCNIGGSTEDKLYAVIERGGQYYVEIMESRDKSTNVEDQFFVDSGITYEGEPTDEISGLEHLEGYTVAILADGNVLPQQTVENGKVVLGNKYKKVHVGLPIDAEIKTLPIDFTAQDGTYLSRKKRIASFIAMLKDSRGGVYGMRDDALDEIKWRSNEAYGEPIALKTEKVKI
;
A
#
# COMPACT_ATOMS: atom_id res chain seq x y z
N VAL A 1 8.17 6.54 26.00
CA VAL A 1 7.62 5.31 26.59
C VAL A 1 8.35 4.12 25.98
N PHE A 2 8.69 3.13 26.82
CA PHE A 2 9.20 1.83 26.41
C PHE A 2 8.25 0.74 26.89
N ALA A 3 8.14 -0.35 26.16
CA ALA A 3 7.28 -1.47 26.56
C ALA A 3 7.78 -2.81 26.03
N GLY A 4 7.34 -3.90 26.66
CA GLY A 4 7.46 -5.24 26.12
C GLY A 4 8.87 -5.83 26.09
N SER A 5 9.69 -5.62 27.11
CA SER A 5 11.02 -6.27 27.18
C SER A 5 10.91 -7.80 27.32
N LYS A 6 11.96 -8.52 26.92
CA LYS A 6 12.01 -9.99 27.01
C LYS A 6 11.72 -10.54 28.41
N GLY A 7 12.14 -9.83 29.46
CA GLY A 7 11.89 -10.23 30.85
C GLY A 7 10.55 -9.72 31.43
N PHE A 8 9.98 -8.69 30.83
CA PHE A 8 8.77 -8.02 31.28
C PHE A 8 7.85 -7.67 30.10
N PRO A 9 7.26 -8.67 29.45
CA PRO A 9 6.56 -8.48 28.17
C PRO A 9 5.31 -7.60 28.26
N GLN A 10 4.68 -7.50 29.42
CA GLN A 10 3.47 -6.70 29.66
C GLN A 10 3.74 -5.39 30.39
N THR A 11 4.99 -5.06 30.66
CA THR A 11 5.36 -3.85 31.40
C THR A 11 5.74 -2.73 30.45
N PHE A 12 5.31 -1.52 30.79
CA PHE A 12 5.74 -0.30 30.11
C PHE A 12 6.34 0.69 31.11
N TRP A 13 7.21 1.54 30.61
CA TRP A 13 7.90 2.59 31.37
C TRP A 13 7.73 3.92 30.64
N THR A 14 7.37 4.97 31.39
CA THR A 14 7.37 6.33 30.87
C THR A 14 8.49 7.14 31.49
N SER A 15 8.96 8.15 30.78
CA SER A 15 9.83 9.19 31.33
C SER A 15 9.06 10.11 32.29
N LYS A 16 9.79 10.89 33.08
CA LYS A 16 9.24 12.02 33.84
C LYS A 16 8.59 13.06 32.90
N THR A 17 7.62 13.77 33.46
CA THR A 17 7.01 14.90 32.75
C THR A 17 8.04 16.00 32.49
N GLY A 18 8.19 16.38 31.21
CA GLY A 18 9.13 17.43 30.78
C GLY A 18 10.60 16.99 30.71
N ASP A 19 10.97 15.78 31.14
CA ASP A 19 12.32 15.23 31.05
C ASP A 19 12.28 13.83 30.38
N TYR A 20 12.41 13.81 29.07
CA TYR A 20 12.17 12.61 28.24
C TYR A 20 13.22 11.50 28.37
N TYR A 21 14.36 11.80 28.97
CA TYR A 21 15.44 10.83 29.19
C TYR A 21 15.55 10.35 30.65
N ASN A 22 14.70 10.86 31.53
CA ASN A 22 14.68 10.52 32.96
C ASN A 22 13.51 9.58 33.27
N PHE A 23 13.81 8.36 33.67
CA PHE A 23 12.85 7.33 34.07
C PHE A 23 12.86 7.08 35.57
N GLY A 24 13.43 8.01 36.32
CA GLY A 24 13.52 7.91 37.79
C GLY A 24 12.17 8.08 38.47
N THR A 25 12.07 7.49 39.68
CA THR A 25 10.94 7.64 40.59
C THR A 25 11.45 8.23 41.89
N SER A 26 10.65 9.10 42.51
CA SER A 26 10.97 9.73 43.80
C SER A 26 10.41 8.90 44.95
N ILE A 27 10.94 9.11 46.17
CA ILE A 27 10.41 8.54 47.41
C ILE A 27 10.18 9.68 48.42
N PRO A 28 8.90 10.01 48.73
CA PRO A 28 7.66 9.49 48.17
C PRO A 28 7.50 9.86 46.69
N SER A 29 6.71 9.06 45.94
CA SER A 29 6.44 9.32 44.50
C SER A 29 5.63 10.60 44.33
N VAL A 30 5.95 11.36 43.27
CA VAL A 30 5.26 12.58 42.86
C VAL A 30 4.59 12.36 41.50
N ASP A 31 3.60 13.21 41.15
CA ASP A 31 2.77 13.01 39.93
C ASP A 31 3.53 13.17 38.64
N ASP A 32 4.69 13.82 38.62
CA ASP A 32 5.55 14.03 37.47
C ASP A 32 6.68 13.00 37.32
N ASP A 33 6.74 12.01 38.23
CA ASP A 33 7.69 10.90 38.15
C ASP A 33 7.48 9.99 36.95
N GLY A 34 8.52 9.26 36.57
CA GLY A 34 8.42 8.17 35.60
C GLY A 34 7.45 7.09 36.07
N ILE A 35 6.67 6.53 35.17
CA ILE A 35 5.68 5.49 35.46
C ILE A 35 6.25 4.14 35.10
N THR A 36 6.14 3.17 35.99
CA THR A 36 6.36 1.76 35.69
C THR A 36 5.08 1.02 36.03
N ALA A 37 4.44 0.45 34.99
CA ALA A 37 3.20 -0.28 35.16
C ALA A 37 3.14 -1.54 34.30
N THR A 38 2.46 -2.55 34.81
CA THR A 38 2.26 -3.83 34.16
C THR A 38 0.78 -4.00 33.80
N LEU A 39 0.50 -4.39 32.57
CA LEU A 39 -0.87 -4.68 32.13
C LEU A 39 -1.41 -5.87 32.90
N ASN A 40 -2.59 -5.68 33.48
CA ASN A 40 -3.30 -6.75 34.17
C ASN A 40 -4.24 -7.45 33.16
N GLY A 41 -3.74 -8.46 32.47
CA GLY A 41 -4.49 -9.29 31.54
C GLY A 41 -4.52 -10.74 32.00
N GLY A 42 -5.57 -11.46 31.64
CA GLY A 42 -5.71 -12.89 31.98
C GLY A 42 -4.71 -13.82 31.28
N GLN A 43 -3.96 -13.30 30.29
CA GLN A 43 -2.90 -14.02 29.57
C GLN A 43 -1.65 -13.14 29.47
N MET A 44 -0.49 -13.77 29.50
CA MET A 44 0.79 -13.08 29.38
C MET A 44 1.11 -12.83 27.89
N ASN A 45 0.64 -11.72 27.36
CA ASN A 45 0.84 -11.31 25.97
C ASN A 45 1.76 -10.08 25.92
N GLY A 46 2.86 -10.19 25.17
CA GLY A 46 3.82 -9.09 25.01
C GLY A 46 3.21 -7.89 24.31
N ILE A 47 3.57 -6.69 24.77
CA ILE A 47 3.24 -5.42 24.08
C ILE A 47 4.04 -5.37 22.79
N LYS A 48 3.36 -5.15 21.67
CA LYS A 48 3.92 -5.08 20.31
C LYS A 48 3.99 -3.65 19.79
N ALA A 49 2.99 -2.83 20.10
CA ALA A 49 2.95 -1.44 19.66
C ALA A 49 2.39 -0.52 20.75
N ILE A 50 2.86 0.72 20.73
CA ILE A 50 2.42 1.82 21.60
C ILE A 50 1.92 2.92 20.67
N ILE A 51 0.69 3.37 20.88
CA ILE A 51 0.10 4.42 20.06
C ILE A 51 -0.44 5.51 20.98
N ALA A 52 -0.01 6.76 20.74
CA ALA A 52 -0.57 7.94 21.38
C ALA A 52 -1.78 8.42 20.56
N PHE A 53 -2.98 8.23 21.12
CA PHE A 53 -4.22 8.49 20.40
C PHE A 53 -5.29 9.09 21.33
N GLY A 54 -5.07 10.35 21.74
CA GLY A 54 -5.85 10.98 22.80
C GLY A 54 -5.54 10.42 24.21
N GLU A 55 -5.50 9.10 24.30
CA GLU A 55 -5.00 8.31 25.43
C GLU A 55 -3.88 7.38 24.92
N MET A 56 -3.21 6.68 25.80
CA MET A 56 -2.18 5.72 25.39
C MET A 56 -2.83 4.36 25.12
N LEU A 57 -2.70 3.88 23.88
CA LEU A 57 -3.11 2.54 23.49
C LEU A 57 -1.89 1.62 23.44
N LEU A 58 -1.97 0.50 24.13
CA LEU A 58 -0.98 -0.56 24.13
C LEU A 58 -1.57 -1.78 23.41
N LEU A 59 -1.01 -2.10 22.27
CA LEU A 59 -1.43 -3.23 21.46
C LEU A 59 -0.54 -4.43 21.82
N THR A 60 -1.16 -5.53 22.23
CA THR A 60 -0.45 -6.75 22.61
C THR A 60 -0.75 -7.89 21.63
N ALA A 61 -0.01 -8.97 21.70
CA ALA A 61 -0.27 -10.16 20.90
C ALA A 61 -1.64 -10.82 21.17
N GLY A 62 -2.30 -10.51 22.29
CA GLY A 62 -3.57 -11.13 22.66
C GLY A 62 -4.72 -10.16 22.93
N GLY A 63 -4.50 -8.85 22.79
CA GLY A 63 -5.55 -7.85 22.97
C GLY A 63 -5.03 -6.43 23.00
N GLU A 64 -5.95 -5.48 22.91
CA GLU A 64 -5.74 -4.05 22.87
C GLU A 64 -6.11 -3.45 24.23
N PHE A 65 -5.24 -2.61 24.78
CA PHE A 65 -5.43 -1.99 26.09
C PHE A 65 -5.36 -0.46 25.96
N LYS A 66 -6.29 0.19 26.63
CA LYS A 66 -6.27 1.62 26.86
C LYS A 66 -5.65 1.90 28.22
N VAL A 67 -4.70 2.83 28.27
CA VAL A 67 -4.06 3.28 29.51
C VAL A 67 -4.39 4.75 29.73
N SER A 68 -4.96 5.05 30.89
CA SER A 68 -5.41 6.39 31.25
C SER A 68 -5.21 6.66 32.74
N GLY A 69 -5.40 7.91 33.16
CA GLY A 69 -5.38 8.32 34.56
C GLY A 69 -6.76 8.30 35.24
N GLY A 70 -7.79 7.65 34.62
CA GLY A 70 -9.14 7.60 35.22
C GLY A 70 -9.81 8.96 35.35
N GLY A 71 -9.70 9.82 34.33
CA GLY A 71 -10.23 11.20 34.32
C GLY A 71 -9.29 12.24 34.94
N LYS A 72 -8.10 11.84 35.39
CA LYS A 72 -7.01 12.70 35.83
C LYS A 72 -5.81 12.57 34.91
N ALA A 73 -4.82 13.44 35.08
CA ALA A 73 -3.54 13.25 34.37
C ALA A 73 -2.93 11.91 34.76
N LEU A 74 -2.35 11.22 33.78
CA LEU A 74 -1.69 9.93 34.00
C LEU A 74 -0.47 10.12 34.89
N SER A 75 -0.42 9.41 36.04
CA SER A 75 0.68 9.44 36.99
C SER A 75 0.90 8.05 37.61
N GLY A 76 2.02 7.83 38.26
CA GLY A 76 2.34 6.55 38.90
C GLY A 76 1.31 6.06 39.93
N SER A 77 0.52 6.99 40.51
CA SER A 77 -0.51 6.70 41.51
C SER A 77 -1.89 6.36 40.93
N ASN A 78 -2.17 6.68 39.66
CA ASN A 78 -3.50 6.57 39.07
C ASN A 78 -3.53 5.87 37.71
N VAL A 79 -2.55 5.03 37.43
CA VAL A 79 -2.53 4.22 36.18
C VAL A 79 -3.70 3.26 36.15
N LEU A 80 -4.55 3.42 35.14
CA LEU A 80 -5.66 2.51 34.86
C LEU A 80 -5.46 1.88 33.51
N SER A 81 -5.31 0.56 33.44
CA SER A 81 -5.26 -0.20 32.18
C SER A 81 -6.58 -0.93 31.97
N GLN A 82 -7.23 -0.68 30.85
CA GLN A 82 -8.53 -1.25 30.50
C GLN A 82 -8.45 -2.02 29.19
N PRO A 83 -8.82 -3.32 29.14
CA PRO A 83 -8.90 -4.06 27.90
C PRO A 83 -10.03 -3.52 27.02
N GLN A 84 -9.76 -3.40 25.74
CA GLN A 84 -10.70 -2.89 24.72
C GLN A 84 -11.25 -4.05 23.89
N GLU A 85 -10.39 -4.70 23.13
CA GLU A 85 -10.68 -5.91 22.39
C GLU A 85 -9.64 -7.01 22.69
N TYR A 86 -9.94 -8.24 22.25
CA TYR A 86 -9.08 -9.42 22.42
C TYR A 86 -8.70 -10.02 21.07
N ARG A 87 -8.33 -9.18 20.09
CA ARG A 87 -7.92 -9.61 18.74
C ARG A 87 -6.43 -9.85 18.67
N GLY A 88 -5.66 -9.01 19.35
CA GLY A 88 -4.21 -9.03 19.33
C GLY A 88 -3.62 -8.50 18.02
N VAL A 89 -2.38 -8.03 18.08
CA VAL A 89 -1.64 -7.45 16.95
C VAL A 89 -0.41 -8.28 16.61
N SER A 90 -0.04 -8.30 15.33
CA SER A 90 1.19 -8.91 14.82
C SER A 90 2.42 -8.03 15.13
N ASP A 91 3.60 -8.41 14.61
CA ASP A 91 4.82 -7.60 14.73
C ASP A 91 4.89 -6.46 13.69
N VAL A 92 3.91 -6.33 12.82
CA VAL A 92 3.83 -5.26 11.82
C VAL A 92 3.38 -3.96 12.50
N ASN A 93 4.11 -2.87 12.28
CA ASN A 93 3.78 -1.58 12.87
C ASN A 93 2.41 -1.08 12.39
N PRO A 94 1.50 -0.75 13.32
CA PRO A 94 0.23 -0.11 12.97
C PRO A 94 0.42 1.27 12.34
N VAL A 95 -0.53 1.69 11.52
CA VAL A 95 -0.56 3.03 10.92
C VAL A 95 -1.79 3.79 11.38
N THR A 96 -1.65 5.11 11.56
CA THR A 96 -2.76 5.98 12.01
C THR A 96 -3.28 6.77 10.81
N ILE A 97 -4.60 6.73 10.60
CA ILE A 97 -5.29 7.43 9.52
C ILE A 97 -6.45 8.23 10.14
N GLY A 98 -6.29 9.55 10.21
CA GLY A 98 -7.28 10.40 10.86
C GLY A 98 -7.55 9.97 12.31
N SER A 99 -8.78 9.56 12.58
CA SER A 99 -9.24 9.09 13.89
C SER A 99 -9.26 7.56 14.01
N ARG A 100 -8.46 6.86 13.21
CA ARG A 100 -8.41 5.38 13.18
C ARG A 100 -7.00 4.86 13.15
N ILE A 101 -6.84 3.65 13.65
CA ILE A 101 -5.58 2.91 13.67
C ILE A 101 -5.79 1.66 12.83
N ILE A 102 -5.01 1.50 11.77
CA ILE A 102 -5.02 0.29 10.95
C ILE A 102 -3.91 -0.62 11.44
N TYR A 103 -4.23 -1.85 11.72
CA TYR A 103 -3.27 -2.82 12.23
C TYR A 103 -3.50 -4.23 11.64
N VAL A 104 -2.46 -5.04 11.68
CA VAL A 104 -2.52 -6.44 11.28
C VAL A 104 -2.77 -7.29 12.53
N GLN A 105 -3.84 -8.08 12.51
CA GLN A 105 -4.19 -8.97 13.62
C GLN A 105 -3.09 -10.02 13.86
N HIS A 106 -3.03 -10.57 15.06
CA HIS A 106 -1.95 -11.46 15.52
C HIS A 106 -1.60 -12.61 14.55
N GLN A 107 -2.58 -13.20 13.88
CA GLN A 107 -2.36 -14.27 12.91
C GLN A 107 -1.62 -13.82 11.64
N GLY A 108 -1.62 -12.51 11.35
CA GLY A 108 -0.90 -11.91 10.23
C GLY A 108 -1.69 -11.77 8.93
N ASN A 109 -2.89 -12.30 8.84
CA ASN A 109 -3.67 -12.35 7.59
C ASN A 109 -4.97 -11.53 7.62
N ILE A 110 -5.29 -10.87 8.73
CA ILE A 110 -6.47 -10.00 8.85
C ILE A 110 -5.99 -8.58 9.17
N ILE A 111 -6.48 -7.62 8.41
CA ILE A 111 -6.23 -6.20 8.64
C ILE A 111 -7.50 -5.59 9.20
N ARG A 112 -7.34 -4.86 10.30
CA ARG A 112 -8.44 -4.21 11.00
C ARG A 112 -8.22 -2.72 11.13
N ASP A 113 -9.30 -1.98 11.20
CA ASP A 113 -9.28 -0.64 11.76
C ASP A 113 -9.68 -0.67 13.23
N LEU A 114 -9.16 0.23 14.01
CA LEU A 114 -9.50 0.42 15.42
C LEU A 114 -9.86 1.87 15.64
N ALA A 115 -11.04 2.13 16.15
CA ALA A 115 -11.50 3.46 16.52
C ALA A 115 -12.36 3.40 17.77
N TYR A 116 -12.42 4.51 18.48
CA TYR A 116 -13.33 4.62 19.61
C TYR A 116 -14.79 4.64 19.13
N SER A 117 -15.59 3.75 19.68
CA SER A 117 -17.04 3.69 19.45
C SER A 117 -17.77 4.16 20.72
N TYR A 118 -18.51 5.23 20.59
CA TYR A 118 -19.30 5.80 21.67
C TYR A 118 -20.41 4.85 22.12
N ASP A 119 -20.98 4.07 21.23
CA ASP A 119 -22.12 3.18 21.52
C ASP A 119 -21.76 2.07 22.50
N VAL A 120 -20.51 1.61 22.47
CA VAL A 120 -20.02 0.53 23.32
C VAL A 120 -18.98 1.02 24.35
N ASP A 121 -18.66 2.31 24.35
CA ASP A 121 -17.63 2.94 25.20
C ASP A 121 -16.28 2.21 25.16
N LYS A 122 -15.85 1.80 23.97
CA LYS A 122 -14.60 1.04 23.75
C LYS A 122 -14.01 1.34 22.39
N TYR A 123 -12.72 1.05 22.26
CA TYR A 123 -12.08 0.91 20.97
C TYR A 123 -12.48 -0.41 20.35
N THR A 124 -13.02 -0.37 19.15
CA THR A 124 -13.44 -1.53 18.37
C THR A 124 -13.18 -1.29 16.88
N GLY A 125 -13.14 -2.34 16.10
CA GLY A 125 -12.81 -2.19 14.69
C GLY A 125 -13.33 -3.30 13.80
N ASP A 126 -13.45 -2.94 12.51
CA ASP A 126 -13.97 -3.79 11.47
C ASP A 126 -12.84 -4.57 10.76
N ASP A 127 -13.21 -5.67 10.12
CA ASP A 127 -12.35 -6.44 9.23
C ASP A 127 -12.33 -5.77 7.85
N LEU A 128 -11.18 -5.26 7.43
CA LEU A 128 -11.03 -4.51 6.18
C LEU A 128 -10.81 -5.42 4.96
N ASN A 129 -10.48 -6.68 5.16
CA ASN A 129 -10.23 -7.61 4.07
C ASN A 129 -11.26 -8.73 3.92
N LEU A 130 -12.39 -8.62 4.60
CA LEU A 130 -13.47 -9.63 4.56
C LEU A 130 -13.93 -9.93 3.13
N LEU A 131 -14.15 -8.91 2.30
CA LEU A 131 -14.59 -9.06 0.91
C LEU A 131 -13.45 -9.40 -0.06
N ALA A 132 -12.20 -9.33 0.40
CA ALA A 132 -10.99 -9.62 -0.37
C ALA A 132 -10.15 -10.74 0.27
N SER A 133 -10.77 -11.63 1.02
CA SER A 133 -10.09 -12.69 1.79
C SER A 133 -9.14 -13.55 0.94
N HIS A 134 -9.49 -13.76 -0.35
CA HIS A 134 -8.66 -14.51 -1.31
C HIS A 134 -7.26 -13.93 -1.51
N LEU A 135 -7.05 -12.62 -1.26
CA LEU A 135 -5.72 -11.98 -1.34
C LEU A 135 -4.84 -12.28 -0.12
N PHE A 136 -5.41 -12.80 0.97
CA PHE A 136 -4.74 -13.01 2.25
C PHE A 136 -4.69 -14.48 2.67
N GLU A 137 -5.42 -15.35 1.99
CA GLU A 137 -5.50 -16.76 2.34
C GLU A 137 -4.16 -17.46 2.17
N GLY A 138 -3.67 -18.08 3.24
CA GLY A 138 -2.38 -18.76 3.28
C GLY A 138 -1.16 -17.85 3.40
N HIS A 139 -1.34 -16.52 3.48
CA HIS A 139 -0.26 -15.54 3.52
C HIS A 139 -0.34 -14.62 4.73
N LYS A 140 0.81 -14.01 5.07
CA LYS A 140 0.92 -13.02 6.14
C LYS A 140 1.44 -11.70 5.60
N ILE A 141 0.98 -10.63 6.22
CA ILE A 141 1.55 -9.29 6.00
C ILE A 141 2.80 -9.15 6.84
N ILE A 142 3.88 -8.70 6.22
CA ILE A 142 5.21 -8.53 6.84
C ILE A 142 5.64 -7.06 6.95
N SER A 143 5.07 -6.18 6.15
CA SER A 143 5.35 -4.74 6.19
C SER A 143 4.11 -3.95 5.81
N MET A 144 3.90 -2.79 6.43
CA MET A 144 2.75 -1.92 6.15
C MET A 144 3.15 -0.45 6.30
N THR A 145 2.63 0.40 5.40
CA THR A 145 2.78 1.85 5.48
C THR A 145 1.57 2.56 4.89
N TYR A 146 1.38 3.83 5.22
CA TYR A 146 0.27 4.63 4.73
C TYR A 146 0.75 5.79 3.87
N GLN A 147 0.22 5.92 2.67
CA GLN A 147 0.39 7.03 1.76
C GLN A 147 -0.89 7.87 1.77
N GLN A 148 -0.79 9.12 2.24
CA GLN A 148 -1.95 10.00 2.35
C GLN A 148 -2.26 10.70 1.02
N ILE A 149 -1.25 11.24 0.38
CA ILE A 149 -1.37 12.06 -0.83
C ILE A 149 -0.64 11.37 -2.01
N PRO A 150 -1.24 11.31 -3.21
CA PRO A 150 -2.51 11.91 -3.66
C PRO A 150 -3.77 11.12 -3.31
N ASN A 151 -3.62 9.85 -2.99
CA ASN A 151 -4.74 8.95 -2.69
C ASN A 151 -4.47 8.25 -1.35
N SER A 152 -5.48 8.17 -0.51
CA SER A 152 -5.42 7.49 0.78
C SER A 152 -5.26 5.98 0.59
N ILE A 153 -4.02 5.48 0.60
CA ILE A 153 -3.71 4.07 0.36
C ILE A 153 -2.85 3.51 1.48
N VAL A 154 -3.29 2.40 2.04
CA VAL A 154 -2.47 1.56 2.92
C VAL A 154 -1.77 0.50 2.08
N TRP A 155 -0.45 0.54 2.06
CA TRP A 155 0.39 -0.40 1.34
C TRP A 155 0.83 -1.53 2.26
N CYS A 156 0.66 -2.77 1.82
CA CYS A 156 0.96 -3.97 2.60
C CYS A 156 1.79 -4.94 1.76
N VAL A 157 2.91 -5.40 2.30
CA VAL A 157 3.72 -6.45 1.68
C VAL A 157 3.36 -7.79 2.27
N ARG A 158 3.08 -8.77 1.42
CA ARG A 158 2.86 -10.16 1.80
C ARG A 158 4.19 -10.92 1.91
N ASP A 159 4.19 -12.01 2.65
CA ASP A 159 5.35 -12.89 2.88
C ASP A 159 5.84 -13.63 1.62
N ASP A 160 5.02 -13.72 0.57
CA ASP A 160 5.42 -14.25 -0.74
C ASP A 160 6.02 -13.17 -1.67
N GLY A 161 6.01 -11.92 -1.26
CA GLY A 161 6.55 -10.78 -2.01
C GLY A 161 5.55 -10.03 -2.88
N LEU A 162 4.26 -10.28 -2.72
CA LEU A 162 3.22 -9.48 -3.38
C LEU A 162 3.00 -8.16 -2.62
N LEU A 163 2.82 -7.07 -3.34
CA LEU A 163 2.43 -5.79 -2.77
C LEU A 163 0.92 -5.59 -2.94
N LEU A 164 0.23 -5.37 -1.84
CA LEU A 164 -1.19 -5.04 -1.81
C LEU A 164 -1.38 -3.56 -1.48
N GLY A 165 -2.37 -2.93 -2.10
CA GLY A 165 -2.81 -1.59 -1.75
C GLY A 165 -4.28 -1.60 -1.36
N LEU A 166 -4.61 -0.96 -0.23
CA LEU A 166 -5.97 -0.70 0.21
C LEU A 166 -6.28 0.78 0.03
N THR A 167 -7.15 1.12 -0.90
CA THR A 167 -7.76 2.45 -0.93
C THR A 167 -8.73 2.53 0.24
N TYR A 168 -8.42 3.41 1.21
CA TYR A 168 -9.16 3.54 2.45
C TYR A 168 -9.73 4.95 2.57
N ILE A 169 -11.05 5.10 2.34
CA ILE A 169 -11.78 6.36 2.48
C ILE A 169 -13.02 6.09 3.34
N LYS A 170 -12.83 6.25 4.65
CA LYS A 170 -13.87 5.90 5.64
C LYS A 170 -15.13 6.77 5.51
N GLU A 171 -14.98 8.02 5.14
CA GLU A 171 -16.08 8.97 5.00
C GLU A 171 -17.08 8.55 3.92
N GLN A 172 -16.65 7.68 3.00
CA GLN A 172 -17.46 7.17 1.90
C GLN A 172 -17.63 5.65 1.97
N ASP A 173 -17.19 5.00 3.05
CA ASP A 173 -17.16 3.55 3.23
C ASP A 173 -16.50 2.79 2.07
N ILE A 174 -15.42 3.39 1.50
CA ILE A 174 -14.63 2.78 0.43
C ILE A 174 -13.46 2.02 1.02
N TYR A 175 -13.46 0.70 0.78
CA TYR A 175 -12.39 -0.24 1.12
C TYR A 175 -12.11 -1.10 -0.10
N ALA A 176 -11.17 -0.67 -0.94
CA ALA A 176 -10.89 -1.33 -2.22
C ALA A 176 -9.46 -1.83 -2.27
N TRP A 177 -9.31 -3.14 -2.41
CA TRP A 177 -8.02 -3.80 -2.51
C TRP A 177 -7.58 -3.96 -3.96
N HIS A 178 -6.29 -3.76 -4.20
CA HIS A 178 -5.61 -4.02 -5.45
C HIS A 178 -4.23 -4.63 -5.18
N GLN A 179 -3.66 -5.28 -6.19
CA GLN A 179 -2.39 -5.98 -6.07
C GLN A 179 -1.38 -5.50 -7.11
N HIS A 180 -0.10 -5.57 -6.75
CA HIS A 180 1.02 -5.22 -7.60
C HIS A 180 2.07 -6.33 -7.55
N THR A 181 2.58 -6.67 -8.72
CA THR A 181 3.70 -7.60 -8.89
C THR A 181 4.87 -6.88 -9.52
N THR A 182 6.07 -7.41 -9.39
CA THR A 182 7.26 -6.96 -10.11
C THR A 182 7.91 -8.15 -10.81
N ALA A 183 8.25 -8.00 -12.07
CA ALA A 183 8.77 -9.10 -12.87
C ALA A 183 10.12 -9.60 -12.32
N GLY A 184 10.19 -10.90 -12.06
CA GLY A 184 11.40 -11.54 -11.54
C GLY A 184 11.85 -11.08 -10.16
N GLY A 185 10.99 -10.35 -9.41
CA GLY A 185 11.31 -9.80 -8.10
C GLY A 185 10.23 -10.04 -7.06
N LYS A 186 10.52 -9.63 -5.82
CA LYS A 186 9.64 -9.70 -4.65
C LYS A 186 9.74 -8.43 -3.84
N PHE A 187 8.61 -7.89 -3.44
CA PHE A 187 8.57 -6.82 -2.44
C PHE A 187 8.96 -7.39 -1.07
N VAL A 188 9.87 -6.72 -0.37
CA VAL A 188 10.37 -7.13 0.95
C VAL A 188 9.86 -6.20 2.05
N SER A 189 9.89 -4.90 1.81
CA SER A 189 9.38 -3.90 2.74
C SER A 189 8.96 -2.64 2.00
N VAL A 190 8.11 -1.84 2.63
CA VAL A 190 7.65 -0.55 2.13
C VAL A 190 7.75 0.51 3.20
N CYS A 191 8.03 1.73 2.78
CA CYS A 191 8.06 2.91 3.63
C CYS A 191 7.52 4.11 2.86
N ASN A 192 6.69 4.91 3.49
CA ASN A 192 6.20 6.17 2.94
C ASN A 192 6.94 7.36 3.55
N ILE A 193 7.32 8.31 2.72
CA ILE A 193 7.95 9.57 3.14
C ILE A 193 7.07 10.72 2.65
N GLY A 194 6.56 11.52 3.60
CA GLY A 194 5.74 12.69 3.29
C GLY A 194 6.54 13.74 2.50
N GLY A 195 5.97 14.19 1.40
CA GLY A 195 6.54 15.24 0.55
C GLY A 195 5.74 16.55 0.65
N SER A 196 6.19 17.59 -0.06
CA SER A 196 5.50 18.88 -0.09
C SER A 196 4.24 18.88 -0.97
N THR A 197 4.19 18.03 -2.00
CA THR A 197 3.10 17.95 -2.97
C THR A 197 2.44 16.57 -2.97
N GLU A 198 3.22 15.53 -2.77
CA GLU A 198 2.77 14.15 -2.69
C GLU A 198 3.68 13.34 -1.76
N ASP A 199 3.15 12.29 -1.21
CA ASP A 199 3.92 11.32 -0.43
C ASP A 199 4.60 10.33 -1.38
N LYS A 200 5.85 10.01 -1.10
CA LYS A 200 6.63 9.08 -1.91
C LYS A 200 6.70 7.72 -1.25
N LEU A 201 6.21 6.70 -1.94
CA LEU A 201 6.33 5.32 -1.53
C LEU A 201 7.67 4.75 -1.99
N TYR A 202 8.47 4.30 -1.03
CA TYR A 202 9.69 3.54 -1.26
C TYR A 202 9.43 2.07 -0.99
N ALA A 203 9.98 1.22 -1.83
CA ALA A 203 9.94 -0.22 -1.67
C ALA A 203 11.34 -0.82 -1.73
N VAL A 204 11.60 -1.81 -0.90
CA VAL A 204 12.76 -2.68 -1.06
C VAL A 204 12.30 -3.90 -1.86
N ILE A 205 12.96 -4.14 -2.98
CA ILE A 205 12.67 -5.25 -3.89
C ILE A 205 13.88 -6.18 -3.93
N GLU A 206 13.64 -7.46 -3.75
CA GLU A 206 14.62 -8.51 -3.99
C GLU A 206 14.47 -9.01 -5.41
N ARG A 207 15.56 -8.98 -6.21
CA ARG A 207 15.61 -9.48 -7.58
C ARG A 207 16.96 -10.14 -7.85
N GLY A 208 16.94 -11.39 -8.29
CA GLY A 208 18.18 -12.12 -8.57
C GLY A 208 19.10 -12.29 -7.36
N GLY A 209 18.57 -12.29 -6.13
CA GLY A 209 19.35 -12.38 -4.89
C GLY A 209 20.01 -11.05 -4.47
N GLN A 210 19.70 -9.94 -5.15
CA GLN A 210 20.12 -8.59 -4.79
C GLN A 210 18.92 -7.77 -4.30
N TYR A 211 19.19 -6.76 -3.46
CA TYR A 211 18.16 -5.88 -2.92
C TYR A 211 18.30 -4.47 -3.52
N TYR A 212 17.20 -3.96 -4.03
CA TYR A 212 17.10 -2.64 -4.63
C TYR A 212 16.10 -1.78 -3.84
N VAL A 213 16.43 -0.50 -3.68
CA VAL A 213 15.48 0.48 -3.15
C VAL A 213 14.89 1.21 -4.33
N GLU A 214 13.61 1.02 -4.54
CA GLU A 214 12.86 1.63 -5.64
C GLU A 214 11.82 2.61 -5.10
N ILE A 215 11.50 3.61 -5.90
CA ILE A 215 10.48 4.61 -5.58
C ILE A 215 9.30 4.46 -6.53
N MET A 216 8.09 4.46 -6.00
CA MET A 216 6.91 4.50 -6.84
C MET A 216 6.77 5.88 -7.46
N GLU A 217 6.74 5.92 -8.79
CA GLU A 217 6.55 7.16 -9.55
C GLU A 217 5.16 7.76 -9.32
N SER A 218 5.08 9.09 -9.43
CA SER A 218 3.82 9.80 -9.31
C SER A 218 2.80 9.32 -10.35
N ARG A 219 1.56 9.19 -9.92
CA ARG A 219 0.42 8.88 -10.81
C ARG A 219 -0.26 10.12 -11.37
N ASP A 220 0.05 11.29 -10.81
CA ASP A 220 -0.41 12.57 -11.31
C ASP A 220 0.61 13.14 -12.31
N LYS A 221 0.64 12.55 -13.48
CA LYS A 221 1.55 12.93 -14.57
C LYS A 221 0.92 14.01 -15.46
N SER A 222 1.81 14.73 -16.15
CA SER A 222 1.41 15.64 -17.21
C SER A 222 0.63 14.90 -18.32
N THR A 223 -0.17 15.63 -19.11
CA THR A 223 -0.85 15.07 -20.29
C THR A 223 0.09 14.80 -21.46
N ASN A 224 1.36 15.19 -21.35
CA ASN A 224 2.36 14.90 -22.37
C ASN A 224 2.68 13.42 -22.40
N VAL A 225 2.63 12.84 -23.58
CA VAL A 225 2.90 11.41 -23.78
C VAL A 225 4.32 11.04 -23.40
N GLU A 226 5.27 11.93 -23.67
CA GLU A 226 6.69 11.75 -23.37
C GLU A 226 7.03 11.71 -21.86
N ASP A 227 6.13 12.22 -21.00
CA ASP A 227 6.32 12.23 -19.54
C ASP A 227 5.74 10.98 -18.85
N GLN A 228 5.08 10.10 -19.59
CA GLN A 228 4.40 8.94 -19.04
C GLN A 228 5.40 7.85 -18.67
N PHE A 229 5.40 7.45 -17.39
CA PHE A 229 6.29 6.43 -16.87
C PHE A 229 5.48 5.17 -16.50
N PHE A 230 5.28 4.28 -17.48
CA PHE A 230 4.54 3.03 -17.33
C PHE A 230 5.47 1.82 -17.48
N VAL A 231 6.54 1.81 -16.71
CA VAL A 231 7.49 0.71 -16.61
C VAL A 231 7.77 0.41 -15.14
N ASP A 232 8.20 -0.80 -14.83
CA ASP A 232 8.61 -1.20 -13.50
C ASP A 232 10.14 -1.26 -13.42
N SER A 233 10.73 -0.95 -12.27
CA SER A 233 12.18 -0.92 -12.04
C SER A 233 12.95 -0.13 -13.10
N GLY A 234 12.33 0.87 -13.69
CA GLY A 234 12.84 1.59 -14.83
C GLY A 234 13.67 2.81 -14.47
N ILE A 235 14.32 3.34 -15.50
CA ILE A 235 15.03 4.62 -15.45
C ILE A 235 14.51 5.57 -16.50
N THR A 236 14.71 6.87 -16.25
CA THR A 236 14.44 7.94 -17.21
C THR A 236 15.76 8.57 -17.64
N TYR A 237 16.01 8.61 -18.94
CA TYR A 237 17.03 9.46 -19.56
C TYR A 237 16.37 10.72 -20.07
N GLU A 238 16.94 11.86 -19.79
CA GLU A 238 16.55 13.15 -20.36
C GLU A 238 17.82 14.00 -20.60
N GLY A 239 18.08 14.35 -21.86
CA GLY A 239 19.30 15.06 -22.21
C GLY A 239 19.53 15.24 -23.71
N GLU A 240 20.79 15.32 -24.10
CA GLU A 240 21.16 15.38 -25.52
C GLU A 240 20.74 14.13 -26.27
N PRO A 241 20.30 14.25 -27.55
CA PRO A 241 19.82 13.10 -28.31
C PRO A 241 20.83 11.95 -28.37
N THR A 242 20.44 10.79 -27.78
CA THR A 242 21.26 9.57 -27.76
C THR A 242 20.49 8.37 -28.32
N ASP A 243 21.24 7.42 -28.87
CA ASP A 243 20.78 6.11 -29.31
C ASP A 243 21.19 4.96 -28.38
N GLU A 244 21.87 5.26 -27.28
CA GLU A 244 22.27 4.29 -26.27
C GLU A 244 21.79 4.75 -24.88
N ILE A 245 21.10 3.86 -24.16
CA ILE A 245 20.68 4.09 -22.77
C ILE A 245 21.41 3.08 -21.89
N SER A 246 22.21 3.56 -20.95
CA SER A 246 22.98 2.79 -19.97
C SER A 246 22.44 2.97 -18.54
N GLY A 247 22.99 2.23 -17.57
CA GLY A 247 22.52 2.26 -16.18
C GLY A 247 21.44 1.22 -15.90
N LEU A 248 21.37 0.17 -16.72
CA LEU A 248 20.39 -0.91 -16.65
C LEU A 248 21.00 -2.21 -16.11
N GLU A 249 22.11 -2.15 -15.38
CA GLU A 249 22.82 -3.32 -14.84
C GLU A 249 21.90 -4.19 -13.95
N HIS A 250 20.96 -3.57 -13.26
CA HIS A 250 19.97 -4.26 -12.43
C HIS A 250 18.91 -5.05 -13.23
N LEU A 251 18.83 -4.81 -14.55
CA LEU A 251 17.93 -5.48 -15.48
C LEU A 251 18.68 -6.32 -16.52
N GLU A 252 19.93 -6.66 -16.29
CA GLU A 252 20.74 -7.47 -17.22
C GLU A 252 20.03 -8.78 -17.58
N GLY A 253 19.88 -9.04 -18.87
CA GLY A 253 19.21 -10.22 -19.41
C GLY A 253 17.67 -10.16 -19.40
N TYR A 254 17.07 -9.12 -18.80
CA TYR A 254 15.62 -8.93 -18.87
C TYR A 254 15.20 -8.22 -20.17
N THR A 255 13.99 -8.56 -20.65
CA THR A 255 13.36 -7.84 -21.75
C THR A 255 12.64 -6.62 -21.18
N VAL A 256 12.96 -5.43 -21.71
CA VAL A 256 12.45 -4.15 -21.22
C VAL A 256 11.53 -3.48 -22.25
N ALA A 257 10.56 -2.73 -21.75
CA ALA A 257 9.71 -1.83 -22.52
C ALA A 257 10.37 -0.46 -22.61
N ILE A 258 10.18 0.23 -23.75
CA ILE A 258 10.86 1.49 -24.05
C ILE A 258 9.84 2.50 -24.58
N LEU A 259 9.79 3.67 -23.94
CA LEU A 259 9.07 4.85 -24.43
C LEU A 259 10.10 5.94 -24.75
N ALA A 260 10.22 6.34 -26.02
CA ALA A 260 11.21 7.31 -26.47
C ALA A 260 10.54 8.49 -27.18
N ASP A 261 10.70 9.71 -26.66
CA ASP A 261 10.02 10.95 -27.12
C ASP A 261 8.51 10.72 -27.36
N GLY A 262 7.86 10.00 -26.41
CA GLY A 262 6.45 9.64 -26.46
C GLY A 262 6.09 8.46 -27.39
N ASN A 263 7.04 7.89 -28.14
CA ASN A 263 6.81 6.73 -29.00
C ASN A 263 7.16 5.43 -28.28
N VAL A 264 6.31 4.41 -28.40
CA VAL A 264 6.59 3.06 -27.91
C VAL A 264 7.48 2.37 -28.93
N LEU A 265 8.68 1.96 -28.50
CA LEU A 265 9.61 1.19 -29.32
C LEU A 265 9.44 -0.32 -29.08
N PRO A 266 9.92 -1.17 -30.00
CA PRO A 266 9.98 -2.61 -29.76
C PRO A 266 10.75 -2.92 -28.48
N GLN A 267 10.27 -3.91 -27.73
CA GLN A 267 10.97 -4.39 -26.55
C GLN A 267 12.36 -4.93 -26.92
N GLN A 268 13.32 -4.73 -26.05
CA GLN A 268 14.70 -5.18 -26.22
C GLN A 268 15.19 -5.89 -24.95
N THR A 269 16.16 -6.79 -25.08
CA THR A 269 16.86 -7.40 -23.96
C THR A 269 18.04 -6.51 -23.57
N VAL A 270 18.21 -6.30 -22.27
CA VAL A 270 19.36 -5.54 -21.73
C VAL A 270 20.60 -6.39 -21.88
N GLU A 271 21.65 -5.84 -22.50
CA GLU A 271 22.95 -6.47 -22.66
C GLU A 271 24.06 -5.51 -22.22
N ASN A 272 24.94 -5.96 -21.33
CA ASN A 272 26.03 -5.16 -20.75
C ASN A 272 25.51 -3.88 -20.05
N GLY A 273 24.37 -3.96 -19.36
CA GLY A 273 23.74 -2.86 -18.64
C GLY A 273 23.16 -1.76 -19.52
N LYS A 274 22.89 -2.03 -20.81
CA LYS A 274 22.39 -1.05 -21.76
C LYS A 274 21.43 -1.61 -22.81
N VAL A 275 20.71 -0.68 -23.48
CA VAL A 275 19.93 -0.95 -24.68
C VAL A 275 20.35 0.05 -25.78
N VAL A 276 20.31 -0.41 -27.05
CA VAL A 276 20.66 0.41 -28.22
C VAL A 276 19.43 0.67 -29.05
N LEU A 277 19.09 1.95 -29.25
CA LEU A 277 17.92 2.40 -29.96
C LEU A 277 18.24 2.57 -31.47
N GLY A 278 17.23 2.41 -32.31
CA GLY A 278 17.43 2.57 -33.76
C GLY A 278 17.65 4.02 -34.23
N ASN A 279 17.29 5.00 -33.40
CA ASN A 279 17.41 6.43 -33.65
C ASN A 279 17.81 7.14 -32.35
N LYS A 280 18.16 8.43 -32.46
CA LYS A 280 18.49 9.26 -31.31
C LYS A 280 17.25 9.93 -30.75
N TYR A 281 17.09 9.86 -29.43
CA TYR A 281 15.98 10.41 -28.66
C TYR A 281 16.48 11.26 -27.49
N LYS A 282 15.67 12.24 -27.06
CA LYS A 282 16.00 13.17 -25.99
C LYS A 282 15.49 12.69 -24.64
N LYS A 283 14.29 12.11 -24.61
CA LYS A 283 13.65 11.61 -23.41
C LYS A 283 13.26 10.15 -23.59
N VAL A 284 13.79 9.29 -22.74
CA VAL A 284 13.55 7.84 -22.86
C VAL A 284 13.28 7.25 -21.48
N HIS A 285 12.16 6.53 -21.37
CA HIS A 285 11.86 5.68 -20.22
C HIS A 285 12.10 4.23 -20.61
N VAL A 286 12.88 3.52 -19.80
CA VAL A 286 13.21 2.10 -20.03
C VAL A 286 13.01 1.34 -18.73
N GLY A 287 12.33 0.21 -18.77
CA GLY A 287 12.12 -0.64 -17.60
C GLY A 287 11.34 -1.90 -17.94
N LEU A 288 11.03 -2.70 -16.93
CA LEU A 288 10.24 -3.90 -17.12
C LEU A 288 8.82 -3.54 -17.56
N PRO A 289 8.21 -4.32 -18.47
CA PRO A 289 6.84 -4.09 -18.90
C PRO A 289 5.86 -4.32 -17.72
N ILE A 290 4.81 -3.51 -17.67
CA ILE A 290 3.72 -3.63 -16.71
C ILE A 290 2.45 -4.02 -17.46
N ASP A 291 1.77 -5.04 -16.97
CA ASP A 291 0.42 -5.40 -17.41
C ASP A 291 -0.58 -4.95 -16.33
N ALA A 292 -1.49 -4.03 -16.72
CA ALA A 292 -2.58 -3.59 -15.87
C ALA A 292 -3.87 -4.30 -16.27
N GLU A 293 -4.49 -5.01 -15.32
CA GLU A 293 -5.72 -5.77 -15.56
C GLU A 293 -6.83 -5.30 -14.62
N ILE A 294 -8.03 -5.14 -15.18
CA ILE A 294 -9.27 -4.92 -14.44
C ILE A 294 -10.26 -6.00 -14.84
N LYS A 295 -10.61 -6.87 -13.91
CA LYS A 295 -11.60 -7.93 -14.11
C LYS A 295 -12.85 -7.64 -13.28
N THR A 296 -13.97 -7.46 -13.95
CA THR A 296 -15.25 -7.23 -13.26
C THR A 296 -15.82 -8.52 -12.70
N LEU A 297 -16.62 -8.42 -11.66
CA LEU A 297 -17.41 -9.55 -11.20
C LEU A 297 -18.43 -9.98 -12.26
N PRO A 298 -18.90 -11.24 -12.21
CA PRO A 298 -20.01 -11.69 -13.05
C PRO A 298 -21.21 -10.77 -12.89
N ILE A 299 -21.79 -10.35 -14.02
CA ILE A 299 -22.98 -9.50 -14.00
C ILE A 299 -24.12 -10.26 -13.31
N ASP A 300 -24.65 -9.71 -12.26
CA ASP A 300 -25.85 -10.20 -11.59
C ASP A 300 -26.82 -9.05 -11.33
N PHE A 301 -28.09 -9.33 -11.40
CA PHE A 301 -29.17 -8.43 -11.02
C PHE A 301 -30.35 -9.23 -10.49
N THR A 302 -31.03 -8.65 -9.53
CA THR A 302 -32.19 -9.26 -8.89
C THR A 302 -33.44 -8.95 -9.71
N ALA A 303 -34.22 -9.94 -10.01
CA ALA A 303 -35.54 -9.81 -10.60
C ALA A 303 -36.62 -10.37 -9.63
N GLN A 304 -37.89 -10.17 -9.97
CA GLN A 304 -38.99 -10.65 -9.13
C GLN A 304 -38.95 -12.15 -8.89
N ASP A 305 -38.39 -12.94 -9.80
CA ASP A 305 -38.28 -14.41 -9.76
C ASP A 305 -36.88 -14.89 -9.27
N GLY A 306 -36.08 -14.01 -8.68
CA GLY A 306 -34.76 -14.35 -8.09
C GLY A 306 -33.54 -13.74 -8.81
N THR A 307 -32.37 -14.35 -8.62
CA THR A 307 -31.10 -13.90 -9.22
C THR A 307 -30.89 -14.46 -10.63
N TYR A 308 -30.22 -13.69 -11.47
CA TYR A 308 -29.80 -14.10 -12.80
C TYR A 308 -28.39 -14.74 -12.83
N LEU A 309 -27.76 -14.98 -11.69
CA LEU A 309 -26.38 -15.45 -11.62
C LEU A 309 -26.13 -16.75 -12.41
N SER A 310 -27.07 -17.71 -12.35
CA SER A 310 -26.98 -19.02 -13.03
C SER A 310 -27.46 -19.03 -14.47
N ARG A 311 -28.05 -17.95 -14.98
CA ARG A 311 -28.62 -17.91 -16.32
C ARG A 311 -27.54 -17.53 -17.38
N LYS A 312 -27.67 -18.09 -18.58
CA LYS A 312 -26.82 -17.67 -19.71
C LYS A 312 -27.09 -16.19 -20.04
N LYS A 313 -26.04 -15.41 -20.17
CA LYS A 313 -26.07 -13.97 -20.45
C LYS A 313 -25.27 -13.69 -21.71
N ARG A 314 -25.69 -12.68 -22.45
CA ARG A 314 -24.96 -12.14 -23.58
C ARG A 314 -24.73 -10.65 -23.35
N ILE A 315 -23.48 -10.25 -23.33
CA ILE A 315 -23.10 -8.83 -23.36
C ILE A 315 -23.25 -8.35 -24.80
N ALA A 316 -24.17 -7.43 -25.04
CA ALA A 316 -24.44 -6.88 -26.37
C ALA A 316 -23.50 -5.72 -26.71
N SER A 317 -23.07 -4.98 -25.72
CA SER A 317 -22.11 -3.89 -25.87
C SER A 317 -21.47 -3.57 -24.52
N PHE A 318 -20.24 -3.11 -24.57
CA PHE A 318 -19.49 -2.57 -23.43
C PHE A 318 -19.11 -1.12 -23.76
N ILE A 319 -19.24 -0.22 -22.80
CA ILE A 319 -18.84 1.19 -22.96
C ILE A 319 -17.76 1.49 -21.93
N ALA A 320 -16.54 1.72 -22.41
CA ALA A 320 -15.46 2.19 -21.59
C ALA A 320 -15.38 3.72 -21.67
N MET A 321 -15.33 4.38 -20.51
CA MET A 321 -15.01 5.81 -20.40
C MET A 321 -13.52 5.92 -20.08
N LEU A 322 -12.76 6.34 -21.07
CA LEU A 322 -11.30 6.44 -20.97
C LEU A 322 -10.88 7.90 -20.86
N LYS A 323 -9.92 8.19 -20.02
CA LYS A 323 -9.32 9.51 -19.84
C LYS A 323 -7.82 9.43 -20.10
N ASP A 324 -7.31 10.30 -20.94
CA ASP A 324 -5.90 10.43 -21.28
C ASP A 324 -5.24 9.07 -21.57
N SER A 325 -5.89 8.27 -22.42
CA SER A 325 -5.55 6.88 -22.67
C SER A 325 -5.21 6.63 -24.12
N ARG A 326 -4.36 5.62 -24.37
CA ARG A 326 -4.11 5.02 -25.67
C ARG A 326 -3.79 3.54 -25.54
N GLY A 327 -3.99 2.76 -26.61
CA GLY A 327 -3.84 1.30 -26.56
C GLY A 327 -4.94 0.64 -25.73
N GLY A 328 -4.66 -0.56 -25.24
CA GLY A 328 -5.57 -1.35 -24.40
C GLY A 328 -6.24 -2.49 -25.17
N VAL A 329 -6.55 -3.53 -24.40
CA VAL A 329 -7.26 -4.71 -24.88
C VAL A 329 -8.48 -4.96 -24.00
N TYR A 330 -9.47 -5.65 -24.53
CA TYR A 330 -10.67 -6.03 -23.77
C TYR A 330 -11.16 -7.40 -24.20
N GLY A 331 -11.86 -8.10 -23.35
CA GLY A 331 -12.45 -9.40 -23.68
C GLY A 331 -13.27 -9.97 -22.53
N MET A 332 -14.00 -11.04 -22.84
CA MET A 332 -14.77 -11.79 -21.85
C MET A 332 -13.95 -12.89 -21.17
N ARG A 333 -12.79 -13.22 -21.71
CA ARG A 333 -11.87 -14.26 -21.25
C ARG A 333 -10.45 -13.84 -21.54
N ASP A 334 -9.56 -14.24 -20.67
CA ASP A 334 -8.14 -13.85 -20.70
C ASP A 334 -7.41 -14.41 -21.95
N ASP A 335 -7.95 -15.49 -22.55
CA ASP A 335 -7.42 -16.14 -23.77
C ASP A 335 -8.02 -15.59 -25.09
N ALA A 336 -8.92 -14.61 -25.01
CA ALA A 336 -9.62 -14.05 -26.16
C ALA A 336 -9.86 -12.55 -25.96
N LEU A 337 -8.78 -11.78 -26.12
CA LEU A 337 -8.79 -10.33 -26.00
C LEU A 337 -8.70 -9.67 -27.38
N ASP A 338 -9.49 -8.63 -27.61
CA ASP A 338 -9.48 -7.80 -28.78
C ASP A 338 -8.84 -6.43 -28.46
N GLU A 339 -8.13 -5.84 -29.41
CA GLU A 339 -7.54 -4.51 -29.26
C GLU A 339 -8.59 -3.40 -29.36
N ILE A 340 -8.46 -2.37 -28.54
CA ILE A 340 -9.20 -1.11 -28.70
C ILE A 340 -8.62 -0.37 -29.91
N LYS A 341 -9.39 -0.26 -30.98
CA LYS A 341 -8.97 0.41 -32.21
C LYS A 341 -9.09 1.92 -32.07
N TRP A 342 -7.97 2.58 -31.90
CA TRP A 342 -7.89 4.03 -31.91
C TRP A 342 -7.75 4.56 -33.33
N ARG A 343 -8.46 5.67 -33.63
CA ARG A 343 -8.21 6.41 -34.84
C ARG A 343 -7.00 7.31 -34.60
N SER A 344 -5.92 7.19 -35.37
CA SER A 344 -4.75 8.05 -35.35
C SER A 344 -4.68 8.88 -36.65
N ASN A 345 -4.43 10.17 -36.51
CA ASN A 345 -4.28 11.11 -37.63
C ASN A 345 -2.93 11.83 -37.56
N GLU A 346 -2.05 11.38 -36.68
CA GLU A 346 -0.73 11.94 -36.44
C GLU A 346 0.18 11.70 -37.65
N ALA A 347 1.15 12.60 -37.88
CA ALA A 347 2.15 12.46 -38.90
C ALA A 347 3.08 11.27 -38.64
N TYR A 348 3.72 10.75 -39.65
CA TYR A 348 4.67 9.66 -39.51
C TYR A 348 5.83 10.06 -38.59
N GLY A 349 6.07 9.26 -37.57
CA GLY A 349 7.11 9.53 -36.56
C GLY A 349 6.64 10.34 -35.33
N GLU A 350 5.42 10.90 -35.34
CA GLU A 350 4.84 11.57 -34.20
C GLU A 350 4.14 10.58 -33.29
N PRO A 351 4.18 10.79 -31.96
CA PRO A 351 3.51 9.91 -31.01
C PRO A 351 1.99 10.02 -31.12
N ILE A 352 1.29 8.90 -30.97
CA ILE A 352 -0.18 8.87 -30.91
C ILE A 352 -0.64 9.64 -29.66
N ALA A 353 -1.49 10.64 -29.87
CA ALA A 353 -2.02 11.48 -28.81
C ALA A 353 -2.90 10.69 -27.84
N LEU A 354 -2.86 11.07 -26.56
CA LEU A 354 -3.78 10.54 -25.55
C LEU A 354 -5.21 11.03 -25.84
N LYS A 355 -6.19 10.16 -25.63
CA LYS A 355 -7.61 10.45 -25.88
C LYS A 355 -8.46 10.31 -24.63
N THR A 356 -9.42 11.22 -24.50
CA THR A 356 -10.45 11.19 -23.45
C THR A 356 -11.79 11.06 -24.15
N GLU A 357 -12.29 9.84 -24.25
CA GLU A 357 -13.55 9.56 -24.93
C GLU A 357 -14.27 8.31 -24.40
N LYS A 358 -15.53 8.16 -24.83
CA LYS A 358 -16.33 6.96 -24.59
C LYS A 358 -16.13 6.01 -25.77
N VAL A 359 -15.51 4.87 -25.52
CA VAL A 359 -15.34 3.82 -26.51
C VAL A 359 -16.46 2.80 -26.34
N LYS A 360 -17.27 2.64 -27.38
CA LYS A 360 -18.28 1.57 -27.42
C LYS A 360 -17.68 0.37 -28.14
N ILE A 361 -17.72 -0.74 -27.48
CA ILE A 361 -17.17 -2.02 -27.89
C ILE A 361 -18.29 -3.04 -28.06
#